data_a523cc09ea2438210c191f2b2812da5f
#
_entry.id   a523cc09ea2438210c191f2b2812da5f
#
_cell.length_a   1.000
_cell.length_b   1.000
_cell.length_c   1.000
_cell.angle_alpha   90.00
_cell.angle_beta   90.00
_cell.angle_gamma   90.00
#
_symmetry.space_group_name_H-M   'P 1'
#
loop_
_entity.id
_entity.type
_entity.pdbx_description
1 polymer ?
#
loop_
_entity_poly.entity_id
_entity_poly.type
_entity_poly.pdbx_seq_one_letter_code
_entity_poly.pdbx_strand_id
1 'polypeptide(L)'
;MNPLGSYCYRCENELLKFVRNSEFKVHYQFVTFHNLQTVNQYMKNQKLDETDLDLRNEIYTRIYDAALSYKAALLQGKRPGRQFLFELQHQIHHHNRNYNKELLDEILDNIEIDKKMFYEDKASAAVKTAYDRDLQIAQEMNVTHTPSLVIFDNSNQSYGILLDNSITADTISEICNGEPLPKCPEVKRIVEVRSRHNLAKVVNMNR
;
A
#
# COMPACT_ATOMS: atom_id res chain seq x y z
N MET A 1 2.72 -1.49 -0.18
CA MET A 1 1.62 -2.12 -0.95
C MET A 1 1.90 -2.06 -2.45
N ASN A 2 1.41 -3.02 -3.24
CA ASN A 2 1.39 -3.00 -4.70
C ASN A 2 0.00 -2.51 -5.16
N PRO A 3 -0.11 -1.38 -5.88
CA PRO A 3 -1.40 -0.84 -6.30
C PRO A 3 -2.22 -1.76 -7.22
N LEU A 4 -1.55 -2.67 -7.93
CA LEU A 4 -2.19 -3.63 -8.83
C LEU A 4 -2.36 -5.04 -8.22
N GLY A 5 -1.98 -5.22 -6.95
CA GLY A 5 -1.97 -6.53 -6.30
C GLY A 5 -3.30 -6.90 -5.66
N SER A 6 -3.91 -8.02 -6.07
CA SER A 6 -5.18 -8.49 -5.50
C SER A 6 -5.09 -8.82 -4.00
N TYR A 7 -3.95 -9.32 -3.53
CA TYR A 7 -3.72 -9.56 -2.10
C TYR A 7 -3.62 -8.23 -1.33
N CYS A 8 -2.94 -7.20 -1.89
CA CYS A 8 -2.90 -5.88 -1.29
C CYS A 8 -4.30 -5.29 -1.17
N TYR A 9 -5.09 -5.34 -2.24
CA TYR A 9 -6.47 -4.87 -2.22
C TYR A 9 -7.32 -5.53 -1.12
N ARG A 10 -7.20 -6.85 -0.93
CA ARG A 10 -7.92 -7.55 0.15
C ARG A 10 -7.47 -7.07 1.54
N CYS A 11 -6.16 -6.98 1.76
CA CYS A 11 -5.61 -6.51 3.04
C CYS A 11 -5.97 -5.06 3.35
N GLU A 12 -6.00 -4.20 2.34
CA GLU A 12 -6.44 -2.81 2.47
C GLU A 12 -7.92 -2.73 2.87
N ASN A 13 -8.78 -3.57 2.29
CA ASN A 13 -10.19 -3.67 2.69
C ASN A 13 -10.35 -4.17 4.13
N GLU A 14 -9.56 -5.15 4.58
CA GLU A 14 -9.56 -5.61 5.98
C GLU A 14 -9.11 -4.51 6.94
N LEU A 15 -8.06 -3.75 6.60
CA LEU A 15 -7.66 -2.57 7.38
C LEU A 15 -8.81 -1.55 7.47
N LEU A 16 -9.48 -1.24 6.35
CA LEU A 16 -10.59 -0.29 6.36
C LEU A 16 -11.80 -0.80 7.13
N LYS A 17 -12.05 -2.11 7.11
CA LYS A 17 -13.09 -2.75 7.95
C LYS A 17 -12.75 -2.55 9.43
N PHE A 18 -11.51 -2.81 9.84
CA PHE A 18 -11.04 -2.53 11.20
C PHE A 18 -11.21 -1.05 11.56
N VAL A 19 -10.74 -0.13 10.72
CA VAL A 19 -10.82 1.33 10.97
C VAL A 19 -12.26 1.81 11.17
N ARG A 20 -13.21 1.27 10.41
CA ARG A 20 -14.64 1.63 10.54
C ARG A 20 -15.30 1.12 11.82
N ASN A 21 -14.84 -0.03 12.32
CA ASN A 21 -15.43 -0.70 13.47
C ASN A 21 -14.65 -0.44 14.77
N SER A 22 -13.50 0.22 14.68
CA SER A 22 -12.62 0.48 15.81
C SER A 22 -13.10 1.66 16.65
N GLU A 23 -13.05 1.51 17.97
CA GLU A 23 -13.21 2.60 18.94
C GLU A 23 -11.93 3.45 19.06
N PHE A 24 -10.81 2.95 18.52
CA PHE A 24 -9.54 3.67 18.52
C PHE A 24 -9.49 4.75 17.44
N LYS A 25 -8.80 5.84 17.72
CA LYS A 25 -8.44 6.81 16.69
C LYS A 25 -7.28 6.27 15.84
N VAL A 26 -7.61 5.69 14.71
CA VAL A 26 -6.64 5.07 13.79
C VAL A 26 -6.16 6.07 12.75
N HIS A 27 -4.84 6.20 12.60
CA HIS A 27 -4.21 6.90 11.49
C HIS A 27 -3.45 5.90 10.63
N TYR A 28 -3.72 5.87 9.34
CA TYR A 28 -3.06 4.97 8.41
C TYR A 28 -2.55 5.67 7.17
N GLN A 29 -1.55 5.07 6.54
CA GLN A 29 -0.96 5.51 5.29
C GLN A 29 -0.64 4.28 4.44
N PHE A 30 -0.93 4.37 3.15
CA PHE A 30 -0.52 3.36 2.18
C PHE A 30 0.84 3.76 1.60
N VAL A 31 1.83 2.91 1.84
CA VAL A 31 3.20 3.06 1.36
C VAL A 31 3.37 2.16 0.14
N THR A 32 3.68 2.76 -1.01
CA THR A 32 3.88 2.02 -2.25
C THR A 32 5.25 1.35 -2.24
N PHE A 33 5.27 0.07 -2.63
CA PHE A 33 6.50 -0.70 -2.63
C PHE A 33 6.43 -1.80 -3.69
N HIS A 34 7.48 -1.93 -4.49
CA HIS A 34 7.69 -3.09 -5.34
C HIS A 34 9.18 -3.37 -5.53
N ASN A 35 9.48 -4.63 -5.75
CA ASN A 35 10.80 -5.15 -6.10
C ASN A 35 10.61 -6.39 -6.98
N LEU A 36 11.68 -7.01 -7.42
CA LEU A 36 11.60 -8.22 -8.26
C LEU A 36 10.80 -9.35 -7.60
N GLN A 37 10.91 -9.51 -6.27
CA GLN A 37 10.15 -10.52 -5.54
C GLN A 37 8.64 -10.25 -5.59
N THR A 38 8.23 -8.99 -5.41
CA THR A 38 6.80 -8.62 -5.48
C THR A 38 6.25 -8.75 -6.90
N VAL A 39 7.08 -8.50 -7.92
CA VAL A 39 6.70 -8.71 -9.33
C VAL A 39 6.54 -10.20 -9.62
N ASN A 40 7.50 -11.04 -9.22
CA ASN A 40 7.40 -12.49 -9.39
C ASN A 40 6.16 -13.05 -8.67
N GLN A 41 5.87 -12.58 -7.45
CA GLN A 41 4.66 -12.96 -6.73
C GLN A 41 3.39 -12.54 -7.47
N TYR A 42 3.38 -11.34 -8.06
CA TYR A 42 2.27 -10.88 -8.90
C TYR A 42 2.09 -11.79 -10.13
N MET A 43 3.17 -12.10 -10.85
CA MET A 43 3.14 -13.00 -12.01
C MET A 43 2.59 -14.38 -11.63
N LYS A 44 3.09 -14.96 -10.55
CA LYS A 44 2.62 -16.25 -10.03
C LYS A 44 1.12 -16.24 -9.68
N ASN A 45 0.65 -15.18 -9.02
CA ASN A 45 -0.76 -15.04 -8.65
C ASN A 45 -1.67 -14.90 -9.87
N GLN A 46 -1.16 -14.29 -10.95
CA GLN A 46 -1.86 -14.15 -12.23
C GLN A 46 -1.66 -15.37 -13.17
N LYS A 47 -0.91 -16.39 -12.72
CA LYS A 47 -0.56 -17.58 -13.51
C LYS A 47 0.16 -17.24 -14.84
N LEU A 48 1.00 -16.21 -14.81
CA LEU A 48 1.82 -15.79 -15.94
C LEU A 48 3.14 -16.58 -15.96
N ASP A 49 3.80 -16.61 -17.13
CA ASP A 49 5.10 -17.25 -17.27
C ASP A 49 6.19 -16.47 -16.52
N GLU A 50 6.63 -17.03 -15.40
CA GLU A 50 7.67 -16.43 -14.54
C GLU A 50 9.06 -16.44 -15.19
N THR A 51 9.26 -17.14 -16.30
CA THR A 51 10.54 -17.21 -17.03
C THR A 51 10.65 -16.16 -18.14
N ASP A 52 9.52 -15.56 -18.53
CA ASP A 52 9.48 -14.49 -19.55
C ASP A 52 10.00 -13.18 -18.94
N LEU A 53 11.21 -12.82 -19.32
CA LEU A 53 11.91 -11.62 -18.83
C LEU A 53 11.29 -10.32 -19.36
N ASP A 54 10.80 -10.32 -20.59
CA ASP A 54 10.19 -9.14 -21.20
C ASP A 54 8.86 -8.84 -20.55
N LEU A 55 8.03 -9.86 -20.35
CA LEU A 55 6.78 -9.74 -19.59
C LEU A 55 7.02 -9.27 -18.14
N ARG A 56 8.07 -9.80 -17.48
CA ARG A 56 8.45 -9.38 -16.12
C ARG A 56 8.82 -7.90 -16.07
N ASN A 57 9.61 -7.43 -17.04
CA ASN A 57 10.00 -6.02 -17.13
C ASN A 57 8.80 -5.12 -17.42
N GLU A 58 7.89 -5.57 -18.28
CA GLU A 58 6.63 -4.86 -18.54
C GLU A 58 5.78 -4.74 -17.27
N ILE A 59 5.61 -5.82 -16.53
CA ILE A 59 4.85 -5.83 -15.27
C ILE A 59 5.53 -4.94 -14.22
N TYR A 60 6.86 -4.99 -14.11
CA TYR A 60 7.62 -4.12 -13.21
C TYR A 60 7.32 -2.64 -13.52
N THR A 61 7.42 -2.26 -14.78
CA THR A 61 7.15 -0.89 -15.25
C THR A 61 5.70 -0.49 -15.00
N ARG A 62 4.75 -1.40 -15.22
CA ARG A 62 3.32 -1.16 -15.01
C ARG A 62 3.00 -0.94 -13.52
N ILE A 63 3.57 -1.72 -12.62
CA ILE A 63 3.40 -1.54 -11.16
C ILE A 63 4.02 -0.22 -10.71
N TYR A 64 5.21 0.13 -11.22
CA TYR A 64 5.86 1.41 -10.96
C TYR A 64 5.00 2.58 -11.42
N ASP A 65 4.48 2.52 -12.64
CA ASP A 65 3.62 3.57 -13.20
C ASP A 65 2.33 3.75 -12.38
N ALA A 66 1.71 2.66 -11.92
CA ALA A 66 0.56 2.71 -11.03
C ALA A 66 0.90 3.33 -9.65
N ALA A 67 2.10 3.06 -9.13
CA ALA A 67 2.57 3.69 -7.90
C ALA A 67 2.77 5.20 -8.07
N LEU A 68 3.37 5.65 -9.17
CA LEU A 68 3.50 7.07 -9.49
C LEU A 68 2.13 7.74 -9.67
N SER A 69 1.19 7.07 -10.32
CA SER A 69 -0.19 7.55 -10.49
C SER A 69 -0.87 7.79 -9.14
N TYR A 70 -0.73 6.86 -8.20
CA TYR A 70 -1.24 7.05 -6.84
C TYR A 70 -0.56 8.22 -6.11
N LYS A 71 0.77 8.38 -6.26
CA LYS A 71 1.49 9.53 -5.68
C LYS A 71 1.04 10.85 -6.27
N ALA A 72 0.82 10.93 -7.59
CA ALA A 72 0.28 12.12 -8.24
C ALA A 72 -1.10 12.49 -7.71
N ALA A 73 -2.01 11.51 -7.57
CA ALA A 73 -3.32 11.72 -6.98
C ALA A 73 -3.23 12.23 -5.52
N LEU A 74 -2.25 11.74 -4.74
CA LEU A 74 -2.01 12.20 -3.36
C LEU A 74 -1.54 13.65 -3.27
N LEU A 75 -0.87 14.21 -4.30
CA LEU A 75 -0.47 15.62 -4.31
C LEU A 75 -1.69 16.55 -4.35
N GLN A 76 -2.79 16.12 -4.93
CA GLN A 76 -4.05 16.87 -4.93
C GLN A 76 -4.87 16.67 -3.65
N GLY A 77 -4.38 15.86 -2.71
CA GLY A 77 -4.97 15.67 -1.39
C GLY A 77 -5.10 14.20 -0.98
N LYS A 78 -5.18 14.00 0.34
CA LYS A 78 -5.29 12.63 0.90
C LYS A 78 -6.59 11.93 0.51
N ARG A 79 -7.71 12.67 0.42
CA ARG A 79 -9.02 12.11 0.07
C ARG A 79 -9.05 11.72 -1.41
N PRO A 80 -8.75 12.62 -2.37
CA PRO A 80 -8.67 12.25 -3.79
C PRO A 80 -7.69 11.11 -4.05
N GLY A 81 -6.51 11.13 -3.44
CA GLY A 81 -5.52 10.06 -3.61
C GLY A 81 -6.05 8.69 -3.15
N ARG A 82 -6.76 8.63 -2.02
CA ARG A 82 -7.39 7.37 -1.58
C ARG A 82 -8.52 6.93 -2.48
N GLN A 83 -9.35 7.86 -2.93
CA GLN A 83 -10.43 7.56 -3.89
C GLN A 83 -9.85 6.99 -5.18
N PHE A 84 -8.78 7.61 -5.70
CA PHE A 84 -8.06 7.09 -6.88
C PHE A 84 -7.57 5.66 -6.68
N LEU A 85 -6.88 5.38 -5.58
CA LEU A 85 -6.35 4.05 -5.30
C LEU A 85 -7.46 3.00 -5.26
N PHE A 86 -8.52 3.26 -4.49
CA PHE A 86 -9.60 2.30 -4.33
C PHE A 86 -10.40 2.10 -5.61
N GLU A 87 -10.63 3.15 -6.39
CA GLU A 87 -11.31 3.03 -7.67
C GLU A 87 -10.47 2.22 -8.67
N LEU A 88 -9.15 2.51 -8.74
CA LEU A 88 -8.23 1.74 -9.58
C LEU A 88 -8.28 0.25 -9.24
N GLN A 89 -8.16 -0.08 -7.97
CA GLN A 89 -8.17 -1.47 -7.51
C GLN A 89 -9.53 -2.13 -7.73
N HIS A 90 -10.63 -1.40 -7.53
CA HIS A 90 -11.97 -1.89 -7.77
C HIS A 90 -12.18 -2.23 -9.26
N GLN A 91 -11.77 -1.35 -10.17
CA GLN A 91 -11.87 -1.59 -11.61
C GLN A 91 -11.03 -2.82 -12.05
N ILE A 92 -9.82 -2.96 -11.51
CA ILE A 92 -8.95 -4.09 -11.86
C ILE A 92 -9.47 -5.42 -11.29
N HIS A 93 -9.89 -5.45 -10.01
CA HIS A 93 -10.16 -6.71 -9.32
C HIS A 93 -11.62 -7.16 -9.37
N HIS A 94 -12.58 -6.26 -9.56
CA HIS A 94 -14.00 -6.60 -9.70
C HIS A 94 -14.48 -6.59 -11.15
N HIS A 95 -13.96 -5.65 -11.94
CA HIS A 95 -14.35 -5.51 -13.35
C HIS A 95 -13.34 -6.11 -14.33
N ASN A 96 -12.25 -6.73 -13.82
CA ASN A 96 -11.18 -7.34 -14.62
C ASN A 96 -10.61 -6.40 -15.70
N ARG A 97 -10.53 -5.09 -15.39
CA ARG A 97 -9.97 -4.09 -16.29
C ARG A 97 -8.44 -4.15 -16.29
N ASN A 98 -7.84 -3.94 -17.43
CA ASN A 98 -6.39 -3.78 -17.51
C ASN A 98 -5.98 -2.37 -17.12
N TYR A 99 -4.85 -2.27 -16.41
CA TYR A 99 -4.22 -0.98 -16.14
C TYR A 99 -3.66 -0.38 -17.43
N ASN A 100 -4.24 0.70 -17.91
CA ASN A 100 -3.86 1.46 -19.10
C ASN A 100 -4.29 2.92 -18.96
N LYS A 101 -3.97 3.73 -19.96
CA LYS A 101 -4.29 5.16 -19.95
C LYS A 101 -5.80 5.41 -19.96
N GLU A 102 -6.55 4.62 -20.73
CA GLU A 102 -8.01 4.75 -20.85
C GLU A 102 -8.68 4.56 -19.50
N LEU A 103 -8.27 3.53 -18.75
CA LEU A 103 -8.77 3.30 -17.40
C LEU A 103 -8.41 4.45 -16.45
N LEU A 104 -7.18 4.97 -16.52
CA LEU A 104 -6.77 6.12 -15.72
C LEU A 104 -7.64 7.34 -16.02
N ASP A 105 -7.85 7.64 -17.30
CA ASP A 105 -8.66 8.77 -17.73
C ASP A 105 -10.12 8.67 -17.22
N GLU A 106 -10.72 7.48 -17.31
CA GLU A 106 -12.05 7.22 -16.77
C GLU A 106 -12.12 7.42 -15.24
N ILE A 107 -11.14 6.91 -14.51
CA ILE A 107 -11.08 7.08 -13.05
C ILE A 107 -10.96 8.56 -12.68
N LEU A 108 -10.09 9.30 -13.35
CA LEU A 108 -9.85 10.71 -13.08
C LEU A 108 -11.09 11.57 -13.38
N ASP A 109 -11.89 11.19 -14.40
CA ASP A 109 -13.15 11.85 -14.73
C ASP A 109 -14.25 11.61 -13.67
N ASN A 110 -14.18 10.47 -12.95
CA ASN A 110 -15.17 10.08 -11.94
C ASN A 110 -14.85 10.59 -10.52
N ILE A 111 -13.64 11.06 -10.28
CA ILE A 111 -13.21 11.58 -8.98
C ILE A 111 -12.83 13.06 -9.09
N GLU A 112 -12.86 13.79 -7.98
CA GLU A 112 -12.56 15.23 -7.93
C GLU A 112 -11.03 15.46 -8.01
N ILE A 113 -10.42 15.19 -9.18
CA ILE A 113 -9.00 15.39 -9.47
C ILE A 113 -8.85 16.22 -10.76
N ASP A 114 -8.00 17.23 -10.73
CA ASP A 114 -7.57 17.93 -11.93
C ASP A 114 -6.70 17.00 -12.79
N LYS A 115 -7.24 16.55 -13.92
CA LYS A 115 -6.61 15.61 -14.83
C LYS A 115 -5.32 16.15 -15.45
N LYS A 116 -5.29 17.45 -15.80
CA LYS A 116 -4.10 18.08 -16.36
C LYS A 116 -2.98 18.11 -15.32
N MET A 117 -3.29 18.63 -14.13
CA MET A 117 -2.35 18.66 -13.00
C MET A 117 -1.88 17.26 -12.63
N PHE A 118 -2.76 16.25 -12.63
CA PHE A 118 -2.39 14.87 -12.35
C PHE A 118 -1.28 14.36 -13.29
N TYR A 119 -1.38 14.58 -14.60
CA TYR A 119 -0.36 14.13 -15.55
C TYR A 119 0.94 14.93 -15.47
N GLU A 120 0.85 16.24 -15.18
CA GLU A 120 2.02 17.09 -14.94
C GLU A 120 2.75 16.62 -13.65
N ASP A 121 2.02 16.40 -12.58
CA ASP A 121 2.54 15.89 -11.30
C ASP A 121 3.15 14.50 -11.46
N LYS A 122 2.46 13.57 -12.15
CA LYS A 122 2.95 12.21 -12.39
C LYS A 122 4.31 12.19 -13.10
N ALA A 123 4.55 13.11 -14.00
CA ALA A 123 5.83 13.26 -14.70
C ALA A 123 6.91 13.98 -13.87
N SER A 124 6.54 14.61 -12.76
CA SER A 124 7.40 15.49 -11.98
C SER A 124 8.46 14.75 -11.16
N ALA A 125 9.52 15.46 -10.80
CA ALA A 125 10.50 14.97 -9.83
C ALA A 125 9.91 14.81 -8.43
N ALA A 126 8.90 15.60 -8.08
CA ALA A 126 8.25 15.55 -6.76
C ALA A 126 7.57 14.19 -6.52
N VAL A 127 6.85 13.65 -7.52
CA VAL A 127 6.21 12.35 -7.43
C VAL A 127 7.24 11.22 -7.35
N LYS A 128 8.33 11.30 -8.13
CA LYS A 128 9.43 10.33 -8.05
C LYS A 128 10.08 10.34 -6.67
N THR A 129 10.37 11.51 -6.13
CA THR A 129 10.90 11.66 -4.76
C THR A 129 9.95 11.12 -3.70
N ALA A 130 8.63 11.34 -3.86
CA ALA A 130 7.62 10.79 -2.95
C ALA A 130 7.56 9.26 -3.00
N TYR A 131 7.76 8.67 -4.16
CA TYR A 131 7.88 7.23 -4.32
C TYR A 131 9.18 6.68 -3.71
N ASP A 132 10.32 7.33 -3.96
CA ASP A 132 11.62 6.94 -3.38
C ASP A 132 11.58 6.98 -1.84
N ARG A 133 10.87 7.96 -1.28
CA ARG A 133 10.61 8.02 0.16
C ARG A 133 9.80 6.83 0.67
N ASP A 134 8.82 6.35 -0.09
CA ASP A 134 8.09 5.13 0.27
C ASP A 134 8.99 3.90 0.28
N LEU A 135 9.91 3.77 -0.70
CA LEU A 135 10.90 2.70 -0.71
C LEU A 135 11.81 2.76 0.51
N GLN A 136 12.26 3.96 0.88
CA GLN A 136 13.07 4.16 2.07
C GLN A 136 12.30 3.77 3.34
N ILE A 137 11.04 4.18 3.48
CA ILE A 137 10.15 3.78 4.60
C ILE A 137 10.03 2.25 4.67
N ALA A 138 9.79 1.59 3.54
CA ALA A 138 9.69 0.13 3.49
C ALA A 138 10.99 -0.55 3.94
N GLN A 139 12.14 -0.01 3.52
CA GLN A 139 13.45 -0.51 3.91
C GLN A 139 13.72 -0.32 5.41
N GLU A 140 13.42 0.86 5.97
CA GLU A 140 13.57 1.15 7.40
C GLU A 140 12.68 0.25 8.27
N MET A 141 11.52 -0.15 7.74
CA MET A 141 10.58 -1.06 8.40
C MET A 141 10.87 -2.56 8.11
N ASN A 142 11.97 -2.89 7.43
CA ASN A 142 12.32 -4.25 7.01
C ASN A 142 11.20 -4.95 6.21
N VAL A 143 10.41 -4.19 5.46
CA VAL A 143 9.38 -4.73 4.55
C VAL A 143 10.08 -5.22 3.28
N THR A 144 9.96 -6.51 2.99
CA THR A 144 10.62 -7.17 1.84
C THR A 144 9.63 -7.61 0.77
N HIS A 145 8.34 -7.69 1.09
CA HIS A 145 7.29 -8.16 0.18
C HIS A 145 5.95 -7.46 0.46
N THR A 146 4.95 -7.72 -0.37
CA THR A 146 3.61 -7.16 -0.26
C THR A 146 2.55 -8.28 -0.37
N PRO A 147 1.45 -8.19 0.39
CA PRO A 147 1.11 -7.17 1.36
C PRO A 147 1.87 -7.30 2.67
N SER A 148 2.20 -6.18 3.30
CA SER A 148 2.71 -6.10 4.67
C SER A 148 2.05 -4.93 5.39
N LEU A 149 1.78 -5.09 6.67
CA LEU A 149 1.22 -4.05 7.55
C LEU A 149 2.13 -3.86 8.76
N VAL A 150 2.51 -2.62 9.06
CA VAL A 150 3.23 -2.30 10.29
C VAL A 150 2.32 -1.49 11.20
N ILE A 151 2.13 -1.97 12.42
CA ILE A 151 1.29 -1.37 13.45
C ILE A 151 2.18 -0.76 14.52
N PHE A 152 1.96 0.52 14.82
CA PHE A 152 2.63 1.24 15.90
C PHE A 152 1.62 1.61 16.99
N ASP A 153 2.02 1.47 18.24
CA ASP A 153 1.33 2.09 19.35
C ASP A 153 1.82 3.53 19.54
N ASN A 154 0.91 4.46 19.81
CA ASN A 154 1.26 5.86 20.09
C ASN A 154 2.13 6.05 21.33
N SER A 155 2.04 5.16 22.30
CA SER A 155 2.83 5.19 23.53
C SER A 155 4.30 4.84 23.29
N ASN A 156 4.59 4.06 22.23
CA ASN A 156 5.94 3.62 21.91
C ASN A 156 6.16 3.54 20.37
N GLN A 157 6.45 4.70 19.78
CA GLN A 157 6.67 4.82 18.32
C GLN A 157 8.01 4.22 17.85
N SER A 158 8.84 3.74 18.76
CA SER A 158 10.14 3.15 18.41
C SER A 158 10.02 1.69 17.96
N TYR A 159 8.90 1.04 18.26
CA TYR A 159 8.66 -0.35 17.92
C TYR A 159 7.34 -0.51 17.19
N GLY A 160 7.37 -1.21 16.07
CA GLY A 160 6.20 -1.60 15.29
C GLY A 160 6.06 -3.11 15.20
N ILE A 161 4.85 -3.60 15.07
CA ILE A 161 4.55 -5.00 14.81
C ILE A 161 4.34 -5.15 13.30
N LEU A 162 5.19 -5.95 12.64
CA LEU A 162 5.07 -6.27 11.23
C LEU A 162 4.19 -7.51 11.06
N LEU A 163 3.11 -7.36 10.33
CA LEU A 163 2.24 -8.42 9.87
C LEU A 163 2.49 -8.71 8.39
N ASP A 164 2.75 -9.96 8.08
CA ASP A 164 2.92 -10.49 6.74
C ASP A 164 1.86 -11.57 6.48
N ASN A 165 1.19 -11.53 5.33
CA ASN A 165 0.29 -12.55 4.78
C ASN A 165 -1.06 -12.77 5.49
N SER A 166 -1.19 -12.61 6.79
CA SER A 166 -2.43 -12.83 7.56
C SER A 166 -3.03 -11.53 8.08
N ILE A 167 -3.16 -10.53 7.21
CA ILE A 167 -3.72 -9.23 7.54
C ILE A 167 -5.25 -9.32 7.47
N THR A 168 -5.91 -9.48 8.64
CA THR A 168 -7.36 -9.45 8.79
C THR A 168 -7.78 -8.40 9.81
N ALA A 169 -9.02 -7.94 9.75
CA ALA A 169 -9.56 -6.98 10.71
C ALA A 169 -9.47 -7.53 12.15
N ASP A 170 -9.69 -8.83 12.33
CA ASP A 170 -9.64 -9.50 13.63
C ASP A 170 -8.21 -9.54 14.17
N THR A 171 -7.22 -9.95 13.35
CA THR A 171 -5.79 -9.95 13.76
C THR A 171 -5.31 -8.54 14.12
N ILE A 172 -5.73 -7.52 13.36
CA ILE A 172 -5.41 -6.13 13.67
C ILE A 172 -6.02 -5.74 15.02
N SER A 173 -7.28 -6.12 15.28
CA SER A 173 -8.00 -5.84 16.53
C SER A 173 -7.33 -6.50 17.74
N GLU A 174 -6.96 -7.78 17.64
CA GLU A 174 -6.25 -8.53 18.70
C GLU A 174 -4.95 -7.82 19.10
N ILE A 175 -4.15 -7.42 18.11
CA ILE A 175 -2.89 -6.70 18.35
C ILE A 175 -3.16 -5.35 19.03
N CYS A 176 -4.16 -4.62 18.56
CA CYS A 176 -4.52 -3.30 19.08
C CYS A 176 -5.07 -3.36 20.51
N ASN A 177 -5.71 -4.44 20.87
CA ASN A 177 -6.20 -4.70 22.23
C ASN A 177 -5.11 -5.19 23.20
N GLY A 178 -3.89 -5.41 22.72
CA GLY A 178 -2.78 -5.93 23.53
C GLY A 178 -2.95 -7.42 23.88
N GLU A 179 -3.74 -8.14 23.12
CA GLU A 179 -3.86 -9.59 23.25
C GLU A 179 -2.55 -10.28 22.89
N PRO A 180 -2.24 -11.45 23.50
CA PRO A 180 -1.05 -12.20 23.11
C PRO A 180 -1.11 -12.48 21.61
N LEU A 181 -0.04 -12.12 20.90
CA LEU A 181 0.05 -12.37 19.46
C LEU A 181 -0.36 -13.82 19.17
N PRO A 182 -1.28 -14.05 18.22
CA PRO A 182 -1.67 -15.40 17.87
C PRO A 182 -0.42 -16.22 17.57
N LYS A 183 -0.36 -17.47 18.06
CA LYS A 183 0.76 -18.41 17.79
C LYS A 183 0.77 -18.82 16.31
N CYS A 184 0.62 -17.86 15.43
CA CYS A 184 0.68 -18.04 13.99
C CYS A 184 2.14 -17.88 13.56
N PRO A 185 2.73 -18.81 12.83
CA PRO A 185 4.11 -18.72 12.35
C PRO A 185 4.35 -17.52 11.41
N GLU A 186 3.30 -16.79 11.07
CA GLU A 186 3.29 -15.68 10.10
C GLU A 186 3.38 -14.29 10.76
N VAL A 187 3.26 -14.18 12.10
CA VAL A 187 3.51 -12.91 12.80
C VAL A 187 5.01 -12.76 12.99
N LYS A 188 5.63 -12.09 12.06
CA LYS A 188 7.06 -11.85 12.05
C LYS A 188 7.39 -10.48 12.64
N ARG A 189 7.95 -10.49 13.84
CA ARG A 189 8.88 -9.51 14.43
C ARG A 189 8.32 -8.17 14.90
N ILE A 190 8.67 -7.89 16.16
CA ILE A 190 8.86 -6.52 16.64
C ILE A 190 9.97 -5.89 15.81
N VAL A 191 9.65 -4.90 15.00
CA VAL A 191 10.61 -4.14 14.23
C VAL A 191 11.01 -2.93 15.05
N GLU A 192 12.28 -2.86 15.47
CA GLU A 192 12.82 -1.64 16.04
C GLU A 192 13.00 -0.62 14.92
N VAL A 193 12.09 0.32 14.83
CA VAL A 193 12.20 1.43 13.88
C VAL A 193 13.03 2.53 14.53
N ARG A 194 14.28 2.65 14.12
CA ARG A 194 15.11 3.79 14.49
C ARG A 194 14.60 5.03 13.77
N SER A 195 13.59 5.66 14.38
CA SER A 195 13.05 6.93 13.89
C SER A 195 14.14 8.01 13.95
N ARG A 196 14.79 8.29 12.82
CA ARG A 196 15.67 9.45 12.67
C ARG A 196 14.98 10.69 12.09
N HIS A 197 13.74 10.59 11.63
CA HIS A 197 12.98 11.76 11.13
C HIS A 197 11.49 11.51 11.37
N ASN A 198 10.74 12.56 11.66
CA ASN A 198 9.29 12.61 11.79
C ASN A 198 8.56 11.79 10.70
N LEU A 199 8.61 10.47 10.80
CA LEU A 199 7.80 9.55 10.02
C LEU A 199 6.37 9.74 10.50
N ALA A 200 5.67 10.65 9.82
CA ALA A 200 4.27 10.85 10.05
C ALA A 200 3.54 9.52 9.78
N LYS A 201 3.27 8.79 10.87
CA LYS A 201 2.01 8.10 11.08
C LYS A 201 1.66 7.02 10.05
N VAL A 202 2.29 5.90 10.19
CA VAL A 202 1.72 4.60 9.80
C VAL A 202 0.92 4.15 11.02
N VAL A 203 -0.30 3.78 10.92
CA VAL A 203 -1.28 3.46 11.98
C VAL A 203 -0.84 3.85 13.41
N ASN A 204 -1.30 4.99 13.90
CA ASN A 204 -1.12 5.44 15.27
C ASN A 204 -2.44 5.30 16.02
N MET A 205 -2.44 4.58 17.14
CA MET A 205 -3.61 4.40 18.00
C MET A 205 -3.48 5.26 19.26
N ASN A 206 -4.46 6.11 19.51
CA ASN A 206 -4.66 6.77 20.81
C ASN A 206 -5.77 6.03 21.55
N ARG A 207 -5.50 5.61 22.80
CA ARG A 207 -6.55 5.28 23.75
C ARG A 207 -7.23 6.53 24.25
#